data_7ff206dba0e668392c9584b6534339c0
#
_entry.id   7ff206dba0e668392c9584b6534339c0
#
_cell.length_a   1.000
_cell.length_b   1.000
_cell.length_c   1.000
_cell.angle_alpha   90.00
_cell.angle_beta   90.00
_cell.angle_gamma   90.00
#
_symmetry.space_group_name_H-M   'P 1'
#
loop_
_entity.id
_entity.type
_entity.pdbx_description
1 polymer ?
#
loop_
_entity_poly.entity_id
_entity_poly.type
_entity_poly.pdbx_seq_one_letter_code
_entity_poly.pdbx_strand_id
1 'polypeptide(L)'
;MKLFTAGVATESNTFAPMPTGLDDYTIFRSAPPRDQPTSFTQPFLVWLRLAAERGFTVVGSLGATAPPAGPTVRRVWEGFRDEILADLRRAMPVDAVLLNLHGAMVADGYDDCEGDLLAYVRAMVGPDVPVGAELDPHCHVTRLMIDHATALILYKEFPHTDFADRAVDLFQLIVATAERRTRPHMALWDCRMIGSYFTTIQPMKGFVDDVKAREGKNGVLSISPVHGFPYGDVPGNGTKMLVVTDARPAEGAALARDLGLRWIGLRGRTHPPMLTVAQAVERAASVPGRPVVAADVADNPGGGFPGDSTVVLRTLVSLGVRDAAFATIWDPMAVSFARAAGPGARLRLRIGGKAGILSGDPLDLDAAVAAVTDDLYQRYAGVGSSLGPAARVTVGGLDVILASRRHQVRSPDVFRGLGLDPLATKLLVVKSTNHFRAEFEKIAAEILYVAPPDVFSSVPFTRIARPKWPLDPDAFADLEAAGLLPAGNERARDDLS
;
A
#
# COMPACT_ATOMS: atom_id res chain seq x y z
N MET A 1 -29.02 13.72 -10.53
CA MET A 1 -28.68 12.33 -10.14
C MET A 1 -28.47 12.24 -8.65
N LYS A 2 -28.76 11.11 -8.05
CA LYS A 2 -28.55 10.78 -6.65
C LYS A 2 -27.47 9.70 -6.55
N LEU A 3 -26.33 10.04 -5.98
CA LEU A 3 -25.17 9.17 -5.83
C LEU A 3 -25.09 8.64 -4.40
N PHE A 4 -24.75 7.37 -4.22
CA PHE A 4 -24.41 6.81 -2.91
C PHE A 4 -22.90 6.60 -2.82
N THR A 5 -22.30 6.94 -1.66
CA THR A 5 -20.87 6.76 -1.42
C THR A 5 -20.61 6.09 -0.09
N ALA A 6 -19.69 5.12 -0.07
CA ALA A 6 -19.23 4.44 1.13
C ALA A 6 -17.79 3.91 0.92
N GLY A 7 -17.15 3.44 1.99
CA GLY A 7 -15.86 2.77 1.82
C GLY A 7 -15.34 2.13 3.08
N VAL A 8 -14.66 1.01 2.91
CA VAL A 8 -13.83 0.37 3.94
C VAL A 8 -12.50 0.00 3.31
N ALA A 9 -11.39 0.49 3.88
CA ALA A 9 -10.08 0.26 3.30
C ALA A 9 -9.04 -0.11 4.36
N THR A 10 -8.49 -1.30 4.21
CA THR A 10 -7.22 -1.76 4.78
C THR A 10 -6.69 -2.89 3.91
N GLU A 11 -5.39 -3.13 3.91
CA GLU A 11 -4.80 -4.34 3.33
C GLU A 11 -4.39 -5.30 4.45
N SER A 12 -4.60 -6.57 4.24
CA SER A 12 -4.40 -7.59 5.27
C SER A 12 -3.19 -8.45 4.96
N ASN A 13 -2.14 -8.28 5.76
CA ASN A 13 -1.01 -9.20 5.79
C ASN A 13 -1.41 -10.44 6.57
N THR A 14 -1.70 -11.53 5.86
CA THR A 14 -2.17 -12.79 6.48
C THR A 14 -1.11 -13.49 7.33
N PHE A 15 0.13 -13.04 7.30
CA PHE A 15 1.25 -13.53 8.11
C PHE A 15 1.53 -12.64 9.33
N ALA A 16 0.85 -11.48 9.44
CA ALA A 16 1.05 -10.58 10.57
C ALA A 16 0.47 -11.16 11.86
N PRO A 17 1.18 -11.01 13.00
CA PRO A 17 0.72 -11.54 14.29
C PRO A 17 -0.40 -10.73 14.94
N MET A 18 -0.70 -9.54 14.42
CA MET A 18 -1.66 -8.60 14.99
C MET A 18 -2.94 -8.58 14.14
N PRO A 19 -4.11 -8.96 14.67
CA PRO A 19 -5.38 -8.76 13.96
C PRO A 19 -5.71 -7.27 13.86
N THR A 20 -6.59 -6.92 12.90
CA THR A 20 -7.17 -5.57 12.80
C THR A 20 -8.50 -5.54 13.53
N GLY A 21 -8.57 -4.83 14.66
CA GLY A 21 -9.76 -4.64 15.49
C GLY A 21 -10.53 -3.36 15.19
N LEU A 22 -11.65 -3.14 15.84
CA LEU A 22 -12.47 -1.93 15.65
C LEU A 22 -11.70 -0.64 16.02
N ASP A 23 -10.90 -0.70 17.09
CA ASP A 23 -10.15 0.45 17.60
C ASP A 23 -8.97 0.86 16.69
N ASP A 24 -8.59 0.00 15.72
CA ASP A 24 -7.58 0.33 14.71
C ASP A 24 -8.16 1.19 13.57
N TYR A 25 -9.49 1.25 13.43
CA TYR A 25 -10.15 1.99 12.37
C TYR A 25 -10.39 3.45 12.73
N THR A 26 -10.02 4.33 11.82
CA THR A 26 -10.52 5.71 11.78
C THR A 26 -11.82 5.71 10.98
N ILE A 27 -12.90 6.17 11.61
CA ILE A 27 -14.26 6.06 11.07
C ILE A 27 -14.87 7.46 10.94
N PHE A 28 -15.52 7.70 9.81
CA PHE A 28 -16.46 8.83 9.66
C PHE A 28 -17.80 8.32 9.10
N ARG A 29 -18.86 9.12 9.29
CA ARG A 29 -20.19 8.84 8.76
C ARG A 29 -20.72 10.02 8.01
N SER A 30 -21.46 9.75 6.94
CA SER A 30 -22.11 10.72 6.06
C SER A 30 -21.15 11.58 5.24
N ALA A 31 -20.11 12.18 5.82
CA ALA A 31 -19.13 12.99 5.11
C ALA A 31 -17.74 12.88 5.75
N PRO A 32 -16.67 12.86 4.93
CA PRO A 32 -15.29 12.84 5.44
C PRO A 32 -14.91 14.19 6.07
N PRO A 33 -13.95 14.21 7.02
CA PRO A 33 -13.36 15.45 7.53
C PRO A 33 -12.66 16.21 6.40
N ARG A 34 -12.81 17.55 6.38
CA ARG A 34 -12.27 18.41 5.30
C ARG A 34 -10.95 19.08 5.66
N ASP A 35 -10.70 19.28 6.92
CA ASP A 35 -9.57 20.05 7.47
C ASP A 35 -8.26 19.24 7.50
N GLN A 36 -8.34 17.92 7.55
CA GLN A 36 -7.18 17.02 7.52
C GLN A 36 -7.44 15.85 6.56
N PRO A 37 -7.38 16.07 5.24
CA PRO A 37 -7.60 15.01 4.29
C PRO A 37 -6.50 13.95 4.37
N THR A 38 -6.90 12.70 4.20
CA THR A 38 -6.01 11.55 4.09
C THR A 38 -6.10 10.95 2.69
N SER A 39 -5.22 10.05 2.30
CA SER A 39 -5.34 9.31 1.03
C SER A 39 -6.68 8.59 0.91
N PHE A 40 -7.24 8.11 2.03
CA PHE A 40 -8.54 7.45 2.05
C PHE A 40 -9.73 8.44 1.93
N THR A 41 -9.64 9.64 2.50
CA THR A 41 -10.75 10.60 2.47
C THR A 41 -10.79 11.44 1.20
N GLN A 42 -9.66 11.60 0.50
CA GLN A 42 -9.55 12.39 -0.73
C GLN A 42 -10.52 11.97 -1.84
N PRO A 43 -10.71 10.68 -2.17
CA PRO A 43 -11.68 10.28 -3.18
C PRO A 43 -13.10 10.78 -2.88
N PHE A 44 -13.56 10.68 -1.63
CA PHE A 44 -14.87 11.18 -1.24
C PHE A 44 -14.99 12.71 -1.41
N LEU A 45 -13.94 13.47 -1.06
CA LEU A 45 -13.92 14.93 -1.23
C LEU A 45 -13.97 15.31 -2.71
N VAL A 46 -13.28 14.57 -3.57
CA VAL A 46 -13.33 14.74 -5.03
C VAL A 46 -14.75 14.48 -5.53
N TRP A 47 -15.37 13.37 -5.13
CA TRP A 47 -16.73 13.02 -5.56
C TRP A 47 -17.76 14.04 -5.09
N LEU A 48 -17.66 14.50 -3.84
CA LEU A 48 -18.55 15.55 -3.31
C LEU A 48 -18.44 16.84 -4.11
N ARG A 49 -17.22 17.27 -4.46
CA ARG A 49 -16.97 18.46 -5.27
C ARG A 49 -17.55 18.31 -6.68
N LEU A 50 -17.21 17.21 -7.37
CA LEU A 50 -17.68 16.97 -8.74
C LEU A 50 -19.20 16.80 -8.83
N ALA A 51 -19.82 16.21 -7.82
CA ALA A 51 -21.28 16.11 -7.72
C ALA A 51 -21.93 17.48 -7.54
N ALA A 52 -21.38 18.32 -6.66
CA ALA A 52 -21.87 19.68 -6.43
C ALA A 52 -21.78 20.55 -7.70
N GLU A 53 -20.68 20.46 -8.44
CA GLU A 53 -20.48 21.15 -9.72
C GLU A 53 -21.55 20.77 -10.77
N ARG A 54 -22.15 19.57 -10.66
CA ARG A 54 -23.19 19.06 -11.56
C ARG A 54 -24.60 19.15 -10.99
N GLY A 55 -24.78 19.66 -9.78
CA GLY A 55 -26.07 19.71 -9.11
C GLY A 55 -26.62 18.35 -8.70
N PHE A 56 -25.73 17.35 -8.47
CA PHE A 56 -26.10 16.03 -8.01
C PHE A 56 -26.21 15.95 -6.50
N THR A 57 -27.08 15.09 -6.00
CA THR A 57 -27.18 14.79 -4.57
C THR A 57 -26.28 13.62 -4.22
N VAL A 58 -25.46 13.75 -3.19
CA VAL A 58 -24.65 12.66 -2.64
C VAL A 58 -25.20 12.23 -1.29
N VAL A 59 -25.46 10.94 -1.14
CA VAL A 59 -25.79 10.31 0.14
C VAL A 59 -24.55 9.53 0.58
N GLY A 60 -23.83 10.07 1.56
CA GLY A 60 -22.69 9.41 2.15
C GLY A 60 -23.11 8.46 3.27
N SER A 61 -22.43 7.35 3.38
CA SER A 61 -22.55 6.36 4.46
C SER A 61 -21.27 6.29 5.28
N LEU A 62 -20.91 5.11 5.75
CA LEU A 62 -19.70 4.80 6.47
C LEU A 62 -18.45 4.96 5.58
N GLY A 63 -17.43 5.63 6.11
CA GLY A 63 -16.04 5.51 5.66
C GLY A 63 -15.18 5.02 6.81
N ALA A 64 -14.50 3.90 6.66
CA ALA A 64 -13.63 3.30 7.68
C ALA A 64 -12.29 2.89 7.08
N THR A 65 -11.18 3.29 7.71
CA THR A 65 -9.83 2.88 7.27
C THR A 65 -8.95 2.54 8.45
N ALA A 66 -8.16 1.48 8.30
CA ALA A 66 -7.14 1.09 9.26
C ALA A 66 -5.76 1.00 8.60
N PRO A 67 -4.65 1.25 9.33
CA PRO A 67 -3.32 0.89 8.85
C PRO A 67 -3.22 -0.61 8.57
N PRO A 68 -2.47 -1.01 7.52
CA PRO A 68 -2.29 -2.43 7.20
C PRO A 68 -1.81 -3.24 8.41
N ALA A 69 -2.46 -4.40 8.66
CA ALA A 69 -2.09 -5.34 9.71
C ALA A 69 -2.55 -6.75 9.34
N GLY A 70 -2.78 -7.66 10.27
CA GLY A 70 -3.38 -8.96 10.02
C GLY A 70 -4.87 -8.89 9.66
N PRO A 71 -5.51 -10.03 9.40
CA PRO A 71 -6.91 -10.09 9.04
C PRO A 71 -7.83 -9.35 10.00
N THR A 72 -8.83 -8.68 9.46
CA THR A 72 -9.84 -7.97 10.26
C THR A 72 -10.70 -8.96 11.03
N VAL A 73 -11.01 -8.62 12.28
CA VAL A 73 -11.92 -9.41 13.11
C VAL A 73 -13.29 -9.49 12.44
N ARG A 74 -13.84 -10.72 12.28
CA ARG A 74 -15.11 -11.00 11.57
C ARG A 74 -16.22 -10.02 11.90
N ARG A 75 -16.52 -9.83 13.19
CA ARG A 75 -17.62 -8.97 13.64
C ARG A 75 -17.44 -7.50 13.23
N VAL A 76 -16.20 -7.04 13.06
CA VAL A 76 -15.89 -5.67 12.63
C VAL A 76 -16.22 -5.51 11.15
N TRP A 77 -15.78 -6.46 10.31
CA TRP A 77 -16.13 -6.48 8.91
C TRP A 77 -17.65 -6.56 8.68
N GLU A 78 -18.29 -7.55 9.29
CA GLU A 78 -19.74 -7.73 9.16
C GLU A 78 -20.51 -6.49 9.63
N GLY A 79 -20.08 -5.84 10.72
CA GLY A 79 -20.68 -4.61 11.22
C GLY A 79 -20.57 -3.45 10.22
N PHE A 80 -19.41 -3.24 9.60
CA PHE A 80 -19.22 -2.21 8.58
C PHE A 80 -20.04 -2.48 7.32
N ARG A 81 -20.01 -3.71 6.82
CA ARG A 81 -20.80 -4.13 5.67
C ARG A 81 -22.29 -3.89 5.92
N ASP A 82 -22.79 -4.38 7.03
CA ASP A 82 -24.22 -4.31 7.36
C ASP A 82 -24.69 -2.87 7.58
N GLU A 83 -23.86 -1.98 8.16
CA GLU A 83 -24.13 -0.55 8.27
C GLU A 83 -24.24 0.10 6.88
N ILE A 84 -23.27 -0.16 5.97
CA ILE A 84 -23.30 0.36 4.60
C ILE A 84 -24.55 -0.11 3.85
N LEU A 85 -24.92 -1.38 3.99
CA LEU A 85 -26.11 -1.92 3.32
C LEU A 85 -27.40 -1.36 3.89
N ALA A 86 -27.48 -1.11 5.21
CA ALA A 86 -28.62 -0.46 5.83
C ALA A 86 -28.77 0.99 5.37
N ASP A 87 -27.67 1.72 5.21
CA ASP A 87 -27.66 3.08 4.69
C ASP A 87 -28.07 3.13 3.22
N LEU A 88 -27.54 2.21 2.40
CA LEU A 88 -27.91 2.11 0.99
C LEU A 88 -29.40 1.83 0.85
N ARG A 89 -29.97 0.91 1.64
CA ARG A 89 -31.41 0.62 1.61
C ARG A 89 -32.24 1.86 1.93
N ARG A 90 -31.81 2.69 2.89
CA ARG A 90 -32.47 3.96 3.23
C ARG A 90 -32.31 5.02 2.12
N ALA A 91 -31.20 4.96 1.39
CA ALA A 91 -30.91 5.89 0.30
C ALA A 91 -31.67 5.56 -0.99
N MET A 92 -32.13 4.32 -1.19
CA MET A 92 -32.80 3.90 -2.42
C MET A 92 -34.04 4.75 -2.76
N PRO A 93 -34.35 4.98 -4.06
CA PRO A 93 -33.54 4.61 -5.20
C PRO A 93 -32.32 5.54 -5.38
N VAL A 94 -31.24 5.00 -5.92
CA VAL A 94 -30.03 5.75 -6.28
C VAL A 94 -29.71 5.55 -7.76
N ASP A 95 -29.06 6.54 -8.39
CA ASP A 95 -28.70 6.50 -9.81
C ASP A 95 -27.32 5.85 -10.03
N ALA A 96 -26.44 5.90 -9.03
CA ALA A 96 -25.13 5.25 -9.08
C ALA A 96 -24.54 5.07 -7.67
N VAL A 97 -23.57 4.15 -7.56
CA VAL A 97 -22.81 3.86 -6.34
C VAL A 97 -21.30 4.04 -6.61
N LEU A 98 -20.63 4.77 -5.74
CA LEU A 98 -19.18 4.96 -5.72
C LEU A 98 -18.60 4.45 -4.40
N LEU A 99 -17.70 3.48 -4.46
CA LEU A 99 -17.07 2.87 -3.30
C LEU A 99 -15.56 3.16 -3.28
N ASN A 100 -15.04 3.55 -2.13
CA ASN A 100 -13.61 3.64 -1.91
C ASN A 100 -13.16 2.45 -1.06
N LEU A 101 -12.48 1.49 -1.68
CA LEU A 101 -12.08 0.23 -1.09
C LEU A 101 -10.57 0.06 -1.24
N HIS A 102 -9.97 -0.94 -0.56
CA HIS A 102 -8.56 -1.27 -0.79
C HIS A 102 -8.39 -2.33 -1.90
N GLY A 103 -9.14 -3.41 -1.82
CA GLY A 103 -9.05 -4.55 -2.74
C GLY A 103 -8.19 -5.72 -2.23
N ALA A 104 -7.62 -5.60 -1.03
CA ALA A 104 -6.83 -6.64 -0.37
C ALA A 104 -7.22 -6.85 1.10
N MET A 105 -8.44 -6.46 1.48
CA MET A 105 -8.96 -6.68 2.82
C MET A 105 -9.37 -8.13 2.99
N VAL A 106 -8.78 -8.78 3.99
CA VAL A 106 -9.15 -10.11 4.47
C VAL A 106 -9.72 -9.97 5.86
N ALA A 107 -10.81 -10.68 6.15
CA ALA A 107 -11.34 -10.80 7.49
C ALA A 107 -11.44 -12.28 7.90
N ASP A 108 -11.58 -12.53 9.19
CA ASP A 108 -11.76 -13.89 9.67
C ASP A 108 -13.00 -14.52 9.03
N GLY A 109 -12.77 -15.54 8.19
CA GLY A 109 -13.77 -16.22 7.37
C GLY A 109 -14.12 -15.56 6.03
N TYR A 110 -13.42 -14.48 5.64
CA TYR A 110 -13.61 -13.78 4.36
C TYR A 110 -12.25 -13.53 3.70
N ASP A 111 -12.01 -14.17 2.54
CA ASP A 111 -10.80 -13.98 1.74
C ASP A 111 -10.87 -12.75 0.82
N ASP A 112 -12.07 -12.19 0.62
CA ASP A 112 -12.38 -11.09 -0.29
C ASP A 112 -13.54 -10.27 0.29
N CYS A 113 -13.22 -9.34 1.16
CA CYS A 113 -14.21 -8.45 1.77
C CYS A 113 -14.84 -7.49 0.75
N GLU A 114 -14.04 -7.02 -0.20
CA GLU A 114 -14.50 -6.09 -1.22
C GLU A 114 -15.47 -6.74 -2.19
N GLY A 115 -15.18 -7.96 -2.63
CA GLY A 115 -16.11 -8.74 -3.46
C GLY A 115 -17.39 -9.10 -2.73
N ASP A 116 -17.32 -9.43 -1.43
CA ASP A 116 -18.48 -9.66 -0.57
C ASP A 116 -19.39 -8.42 -0.52
N LEU A 117 -18.84 -7.23 -0.25
CA LEU A 117 -19.60 -5.98 -0.25
C LEU A 117 -20.21 -5.67 -1.63
N LEU A 118 -19.42 -5.79 -2.70
CA LEU A 118 -19.88 -5.53 -4.08
C LEU A 118 -21.04 -6.44 -4.47
N ALA A 119 -21.00 -7.72 -4.06
CA ALA A 119 -22.08 -8.67 -4.32
C ALA A 119 -23.40 -8.26 -3.65
N TYR A 120 -23.34 -7.88 -2.36
CA TYR A 120 -24.53 -7.41 -1.65
C TYR A 120 -25.06 -6.08 -2.20
N VAL A 121 -24.18 -5.13 -2.52
CA VAL A 121 -24.56 -3.84 -3.13
C VAL A 121 -25.25 -4.11 -4.47
N ARG A 122 -24.67 -4.92 -5.34
CA ARG A 122 -25.25 -5.28 -6.65
C ARG A 122 -26.61 -5.94 -6.51
N ALA A 123 -26.77 -6.89 -5.58
CA ALA A 123 -28.06 -7.53 -5.30
C ALA A 123 -29.13 -6.54 -4.86
N MET A 124 -28.75 -5.49 -4.15
CA MET A 124 -29.68 -4.48 -3.64
C MET A 124 -30.08 -3.45 -4.70
N VAL A 125 -29.12 -2.94 -5.49
CA VAL A 125 -29.41 -1.88 -6.48
C VAL A 125 -29.90 -2.42 -7.83
N GLY A 126 -29.76 -3.72 -8.07
CA GLY A 126 -30.13 -4.36 -9.35
C GLY A 126 -29.06 -4.18 -10.44
N PRO A 127 -29.28 -4.76 -11.64
CA PRO A 127 -28.27 -4.81 -12.71
C PRO A 127 -28.03 -3.47 -13.40
N ASP A 128 -28.99 -2.55 -13.38
CA ASP A 128 -28.97 -1.34 -14.19
C ASP A 128 -28.27 -0.16 -13.50
N VAL A 129 -28.15 -0.16 -12.20
CA VAL A 129 -27.47 0.92 -11.44
C VAL A 129 -25.95 0.71 -11.51
N PRO A 130 -25.17 1.65 -12.06
CA PRO A 130 -23.72 1.53 -12.07
C PRO A 130 -23.13 1.51 -10.66
N VAL A 131 -22.24 0.53 -10.43
CA VAL A 131 -21.47 0.38 -9.19
C VAL A 131 -19.99 0.43 -9.53
N GLY A 132 -19.31 1.46 -9.08
CA GLY A 132 -17.87 1.62 -9.28
C GLY A 132 -17.08 1.54 -7.98
N ALA A 133 -15.88 0.98 -8.04
CA ALA A 133 -14.96 1.03 -6.90
C ALA A 133 -13.57 1.51 -7.32
N GLU A 134 -13.00 2.38 -6.47
CA GLU A 134 -11.61 2.79 -6.53
C GLU A 134 -10.81 1.87 -5.60
N LEU A 135 -9.66 1.36 -6.11
CA LEU A 135 -8.83 0.39 -5.40
C LEU A 135 -7.35 0.80 -5.42
N ASP A 136 -6.62 0.28 -4.44
CA ASP A 136 -5.15 0.28 -4.44
C ASP A 136 -4.59 -0.73 -5.46
N PRO A 137 -3.43 -0.52 -6.09
CA PRO A 137 -2.82 -1.50 -6.98
C PRO A 137 -2.38 -2.78 -6.25
N HIS A 138 -2.10 -2.71 -4.94
CA HIS A 138 -1.77 -3.89 -4.11
C HIS A 138 -3.06 -4.63 -3.70
N CYS A 139 -3.84 -5.07 -4.66
CA CYS A 139 -5.15 -5.69 -4.46
C CYS A 139 -5.25 -7.05 -5.14
N HIS A 140 -6.27 -7.81 -4.78
CA HIS A 140 -6.44 -9.18 -5.29
C HIS A 140 -7.20 -9.22 -6.62
N VAL A 141 -8.09 -8.26 -6.90
CA VAL A 141 -9.06 -8.24 -8.02
C VAL A 141 -9.57 -9.63 -8.34
N THR A 142 -10.56 -10.06 -7.57
CA THR A 142 -11.14 -11.39 -7.68
C THR A 142 -12.21 -11.44 -8.77
N ARG A 143 -12.63 -12.64 -9.13
CA ARG A 143 -13.77 -12.82 -10.04
C ARG A 143 -15.05 -12.25 -9.44
N LEU A 144 -15.23 -12.37 -8.12
CA LEU A 144 -16.36 -11.82 -7.40
C LEU A 144 -16.46 -10.29 -7.57
N MET A 145 -15.33 -9.57 -7.45
CA MET A 145 -15.29 -8.13 -7.70
C MET A 145 -15.67 -7.79 -9.14
N ILE A 146 -15.12 -8.51 -10.13
CA ILE A 146 -15.39 -8.29 -11.56
C ILE A 146 -16.87 -8.51 -11.90
N ASP A 147 -17.49 -9.56 -11.35
CA ASP A 147 -18.87 -9.93 -11.67
C ASP A 147 -19.91 -8.97 -11.07
N HIS A 148 -19.57 -8.24 -10.01
CA HIS A 148 -20.50 -7.39 -9.29
C HIS A 148 -20.26 -5.88 -9.44
N ALA A 149 -19.05 -5.44 -9.78
CA ALA A 149 -18.79 -4.05 -10.15
C ALA A 149 -19.16 -3.77 -11.61
N THR A 150 -19.52 -2.52 -11.91
CA THR A 150 -19.61 -2.00 -13.28
C THR A 150 -18.24 -1.61 -13.80
N ALA A 151 -17.41 -1.01 -12.93
CA ALA A 151 -16.04 -0.67 -13.22
C ALA A 151 -15.21 -0.65 -11.93
N LEU A 152 -13.97 -1.12 -12.03
CA LEU A 152 -12.92 -0.99 -11.04
C LEU A 152 -11.82 -0.12 -11.62
N ILE A 153 -11.38 0.90 -10.89
CA ILE A 153 -10.23 1.75 -11.25
C ILE A 153 -9.24 1.72 -10.10
N LEU A 154 -7.96 1.41 -10.44
CA LEU A 154 -6.90 1.32 -9.46
C LEU A 154 -5.94 2.50 -9.60
N TYR A 155 -5.25 2.84 -8.50
CA TYR A 155 -4.07 3.69 -8.57
C TYR A 155 -3.05 3.06 -9.54
N LYS A 156 -2.28 3.89 -10.22
CA LYS A 156 -1.29 3.42 -11.20
C LYS A 156 0.13 3.61 -10.72
N GLU A 157 0.28 4.41 -9.65
CA GLU A 157 1.58 4.75 -9.11
C GLU A 157 1.87 4.02 -7.80
N PHE A 158 3.12 3.63 -7.65
CA PHE A 158 3.73 3.21 -6.40
C PHE A 158 5.07 3.95 -6.24
N PRO A 159 5.15 4.99 -5.40
CA PRO A 159 4.21 5.47 -4.33
C PRO A 159 2.85 5.92 -4.83
N HIS A 160 1.80 5.74 -4.01
CA HIS A 160 0.42 6.15 -4.34
C HIS A 160 0.30 7.67 -4.27
N THR A 161 0.43 8.33 -5.40
CA THR A 161 0.34 9.79 -5.55
C THR A 161 -0.84 10.23 -6.41
N ASP A 162 -1.55 9.30 -7.03
CA ASP A 162 -2.57 9.52 -8.04
C ASP A 162 -4.00 9.15 -7.61
N PHE A 163 -4.25 8.90 -6.30
CA PHE A 163 -5.56 8.53 -5.77
C PHE A 163 -6.66 9.59 -6.08
N ALA A 164 -6.35 10.88 -6.03
CA ALA A 164 -7.32 11.92 -6.37
C ALA A 164 -7.68 11.93 -7.86
N ASP A 165 -6.71 11.67 -8.74
CA ASP A 165 -6.95 11.57 -10.19
C ASP A 165 -7.80 10.36 -10.52
N ARG A 166 -7.55 9.23 -9.86
CA ARG A 166 -8.35 8.01 -10.07
C ARG A 166 -9.78 8.16 -9.56
N ALA A 167 -9.97 8.91 -8.48
CA ALA A 167 -11.31 9.29 -8.02
C ALA A 167 -12.08 10.10 -9.08
N VAL A 168 -11.39 11.03 -9.78
CA VAL A 168 -11.99 11.78 -10.92
C VAL A 168 -12.38 10.83 -12.05
N ASP A 169 -11.47 9.92 -12.44
CA ASP A 169 -11.71 8.97 -13.51
C ASP A 169 -12.91 8.06 -13.20
N LEU A 170 -12.97 7.52 -11.98
CA LEU A 170 -14.08 6.67 -11.56
C LEU A 170 -15.41 7.42 -11.57
N PHE A 171 -15.45 8.65 -11.01
CA PHE A 171 -16.64 9.48 -11.00
C PHE A 171 -17.14 9.73 -12.42
N GLN A 172 -16.24 10.15 -13.32
CA GLN A 172 -16.61 10.44 -14.71
C GLN A 172 -17.14 9.21 -15.44
N LEU A 173 -16.50 8.05 -15.27
CA LEU A 173 -16.89 6.81 -15.89
C LEU A 173 -18.26 6.34 -15.38
N ILE A 174 -18.49 6.32 -14.08
CA ILE A 174 -19.74 5.85 -13.47
C ILE A 174 -20.90 6.79 -13.81
N VAL A 175 -20.69 8.10 -13.80
CA VAL A 175 -21.71 9.07 -14.22
C VAL A 175 -22.03 8.93 -15.71
N ALA A 176 -21.01 8.79 -16.58
CA ALA A 176 -21.22 8.59 -18.01
C ALA A 176 -22.02 7.28 -18.29
N THR A 177 -21.78 6.26 -17.47
CA THR A 177 -22.53 5.00 -17.55
C THR A 177 -23.98 5.16 -17.10
N ALA A 178 -24.24 5.86 -16.00
CA ALA A 178 -25.60 6.17 -15.54
C ALA A 178 -26.38 7.02 -16.57
N GLU A 179 -25.69 7.93 -17.27
CA GLU A 179 -26.21 8.71 -18.38
C GLU A 179 -26.31 7.91 -19.70
N ARG A 180 -25.94 6.62 -19.70
CA ARG A 180 -25.94 5.72 -20.87
C ARG A 180 -25.03 6.21 -22.02
N ARG A 181 -24.01 7.00 -21.73
CA ARG A 181 -23.00 7.48 -22.70
C ARG A 181 -21.85 6.49 -22.89
N THR A 182 -21.63 5.59 -21.94
CA THR A 182 -20.65 4.50 -22.02
C THR A 182 -21.25 3.20 -21.51
N ARG A 183 -20.67 2.08 -21.96
CA ARG A 183 -21.02 0.73 -21.52
C ARG A 183 -19.74 -0.03 -21.14
N PRO A 184 -19.24 0.16 -19.91
CA PRO A 184 -17.99 -0.45 -19.48
C PRO A 184 -18.04 -1.98 -19.56
N HIS A 185 -16.95 -2.55 -20.04
CA HIS A 185 -16.69 -3.98 -19.99
C HIS A 185 -15.27 -4.21 -19.43
N MET A 186 -15.15 -4.98 -18.36
CA MET A 186 -13.90 -5.32 -17.71
C MET A 186 -13.32 -6.62 -18.26
N ALA A 187 -12.06 -6.58 -18.66
CA ALA A 187 -11.28 -7.76 -19.06
C ALA A 187 -10.09 -7.90 -18.11
N LEU A 188 -9.92 -9.10 -17.53
CA LEU A 188 -8.87 -9.41 -16.56
C LEU A 188 -7.97 -10.51 -17.10
N TRP A 189 -6.65 -10.28 -17.06
CA TRP A 189 -5.61 -11.27 -17.39
C TRP A 189 -4.75 -11.56 -16.17
N ASP A 190 -4.64 -12.85 -15.77
CA ASP A 190 -3.75 -13.27 -14.67
C ASP A 190 -2.32 -13.42 -15.18
N CYS A 191 -1.41 -12.58 -14.67
CA CYS A 191 0.01 -12.62 -15.02
C CYS A 191 0.76 -13.73 -14.29
N ARG A 192 0.13 -14.47 -13.40
CA ARG A 192 0.76 -15.57 -12.64
C ARG A 192 2.05 -15.18 -11.92
N MET A 193 2.10 -13.97 -11.39
CA MET A 193 3.23 -13.44 -10.63
C MET A 193 2.80 -12.98 -9.24
N ILE A 194 3.77 -12.94 -8.33
CA ILE A 194 3.69 -12.22 -7.08
C ILE A 194 5.01 -11.46 -6.90
N GLY A 195 4.95 -10.20 -6.50
CA GLY A 195 6.17 -9.39 -6.40
C GLY A 195 5.91 -7.93 -6.08
N SER A 196 6.97 -7.15 -6.17
CA SER A 196 6.97 -5.70 -5.96
C SER A 196 7.31 -4.97 -7.27
N TYR A 197 6.55 -3.90 -7.58
CA TYR A 197 6.63 -3.21 -8.85
C TYR A 197 6.79 -1.70 -8.61
N PHE A 198 8.01 -1.20 -8.73
CA PHE A 198 8.36 0.19 -8.43
C PHE A 198 8.13 1.07 -9.65
N THR A 199 7.01 1.79 -9.70
CA THR A 199 6.62 2.60 -10.87
C THR A 199 7.48 3.86 -11.07
N THR A 200 8.34 4.19 -10.11
CA THR A 200 9.25 5.34 -10.18
C THR A 200 10.56 5.05 -10.92
N ILE A 201 10.87 3.78 -11.19
CA ILE A 201 12.11 3.36 -11.85
C ILE A 201 11.83 2.55 -13.10
N GLN A 202 12.83 2.53 -14.04
CA GLN A 202 12.76 1.65 -15.19
C GLN A 202 12.98 0.19 -14.78
N PRO A 203 12.30 -0.77 -15.45
CA PRO A 203 11.43 -0.58 -16.62
C PRO A 203 9.95 -0.28 -16.28
N MET A 204 9.54 -0.36 -15.00
CA MET A 204 8.13 -0.19 -14.62
C MET A 204 7.59 1.21 -14.89
N LYS A 205 8.43 2.25 -14.74
CA LYS A 205 8.03 3.62 -15.08
C LYS A 205 7.56 3.72 -16.54
N GLY A 206 8.37 3.25 -17.47
CA GLY A 206 8.01 3.27 -18.89
C GLY A 206 6.81 2.41 -19.23
N PHE A 207 6.61 1.29 -18.50
CA PHE A 207 5.41 0.45 -18.66
C PHE A 207 4.14 1.19 -18.23
N VAL A 208 4.14 1.84 -17.07
CA VAL A 208 3.00 2.61 -16.56
C VAL A 208 2.72 3.84 -17.42
N ASP A 209 3.76 4.54 -17.89
CA ASP A 209 3.60 5.67 -18.81
C ASP A 209 2.91 5.23 -20.13
N ASP A 210 3.29 4.06 -20.70
CA ASP A 210 2.63 3.51 -21.90
C ASP A 210 1.17 3.10 -21.61
N VAL A 211 0.90 2.50 -20.46
CA VAL A 211 -0.46 2.17 -20.03
C VAL A 211 -1.33 3.43 -19.99
N LYS A 212 -0.89 4.48 -19.32
CA LYS A 212 -1.61 5.77 -19.23
C LYS A 212 -1.85 6.40 -20.60
N ALA A 213 -0.87 6.32 -21.49
CA ALA A 213 -0.95 6.90 -22.83
C ALA A 213 -2.00 6.24 -23.74
N ARG A 214 -2.48 5.05 -23.40
CA ARG A 214 -3.51 4.29 -24.14
C ARG A 214 -4.93 4.62 -23.70
N GLU A 215 -5.11 5.13 -22.49
CA GLU A 215 -6.43 5.47 -21.96
C GLU A 215 -7.06 6.63 -22.73
N GLY A 216 -8.40 6.61 -22.84
CA GLY A 216 -9.16 7.57 -23.62
C GLY A 216 -9.09 7.39 -25.13
N LYS A 217 -8.39 6.36 -25.63
CA LYS A 217 -8.21 6.09 -27.07
C LYS A 217 -8.81 4.76 -27.47
N ASN A 218 -9.37 4.69 -28.69
CA ASN A 218 -9.87 3.46 -29.30
C ASN A 218 -10.89 2.68 -28.44
N GLY A 219 -11.67 3.39 -27.61
CA GLY A 219 -12.65 2.79 -26.71
C GLY A 219 -12.06 2.18 -25.43
N VAL A 220 -10.79 2.40 -25.16
CA VAL A 220 -10.17 2.06 -23.86
C VAL A 220 -10.55 3.14 -22.85
N LEU A 221 -11.27 2.77 -21.79
CA LEU A 221 -11.74 3.68 -20.74
C LEU A 221 -10.74 3.77 -19.59
N SER A 222 -10.16 2.64 -19.17
CA SER A 222 -9.12 2.59 -18.15
C SER A 222 -8.28 1.31 -18.28
N ILE A 223 -7.01 1.39 -17.88
CA ILE A 223 -6.10 0.24 -17.76
C ILE A 223 -5.47 0.30 -16.37
N SER A 224 -5.63 -0.76 -15.60
CA SER A 224 -5.10 -0.84 -14.24
C SER A 224 -4.14 -2.02 -14.11
N PRO A 225 -2.83 -1.77 -13.96
CA PRO A 225 -1.87 -2.77 -13.52
C PRO A 225 -2.18 -3.17 -12.08
N VAL A 226 -2.63 -4.39 -11.87
CA VAL A 226 -2.93 -4.97 -10.55
C VAL A 226 -1.66 -5.62 -10.03
N HIS A 227 -1.02 -5.01 -9.03
CA HIS A 227 0.24 -5.55 -8.48
C HIS A 227 0.02 -6.88 -7.75
N GLY A 228 -1.13 -7.04 -7.09
CA GLY A 228 -1.33 -8.03 -6.05
C GLY A 228 -0.72 -7.56 -4.73
N PHE A 229 -1.16 -8.13 -3.62
CA PHE A 229 -0.57 -7.84 -2.31
C PHE A 229 0.38 -8.98 -1.91
N PRO A 230 1.71 -8.77 -1.89
CA PRO A 230 2.67 -9.87 -1.76
C PRO A 230 2.63 -10.59 -0.41
N TYR A 231 1.85 -10.11 0.55
CA TYR A 231 1.69 -10.72 1.88
C TYR A 231 0.27 -11.24 2.13
N GLY A 232 -0.54 -11.39 1.09
CA GLY A 232 -1.88 -11.96 1.16
C GLY A 232 -1.88 -13.43 0.73
N ASP A 233 -1.98 -14.39 1.66
CA ASP A 233 -2.12 -15.83 1.33
C ASP A 233 -3.59 -16.19 1.12
N VAL A 234 -4.15 -15.69 0.02
CA VAL A 234 -5.53 -15.99 -0.41
C VAL A 234 -5.55 -16.46 -1.86
N PRO A 235 -6.52 -17.32 -2.26
CA PRO A 235 -6.55 -17.90 -3.60
C PRO A 235 -6.53 -16.89 -4.74
N GLY A 236 -7.20 -15.75 -4.56
CA GLY A 236 -7.35 -14.71 -5.58
C GLY A 236 -6.14 -13.78 -5.76
N ASN A 237 -5.11 -13.90 -4.92
CA ASN A 237 -3.96 -12.99 -4.97
C ASN A 237 -3.05 -13.24 -6.18
N GLY A 238 -2.34 -12.21 -6.58
CA GLY A 238 -1.31 -12.19 -7.62
C GLY A 238 -1.49 -11.05 -8.62
N THR A 239 -0.44 -10.83 -9.40
CA THR A 239 -0.37 -9.79 -10.43
C THR A 239 -1.33 -10.06 -11.57
N LYS A 240 -2.09 -9.04 -11.96
CA LYS A 240 -3.05 -9.13 -13.07
C LYS A 240 -3.05 -7.85 -13.90
N MET A 241 -3.59 -7.92 -15.10
CA MET A 241 -3.88 -6.76 -15.94
C MET A 241 -5.38 -6.61 -16.09
N LEU A 242 -5.91 -5.48 -15.63
CA LEU A 242 -7.32 -5.12 -15.78
C LEU A 242 -7.46 -4.04 -16.85
N VAL A 243 -8.31 -4.29 -17.84
CA VAL A 243 -8.66 -3.33 -18.91
C VAL A 243 -10.16 -3.10 -18.92
N VAL A 244 -10.58 -1.84 -18.90
CA VAL A 244 -11.96 -1.42 -19.04
C VAL A 244 -12.16 -0.79 -20.41
N THR A 245 -13.08 -1.32 -21.21
CA THR A 245 -13.38 -0.82 -22.57
C THR A 245 -14.85 -0.44 -22.70
N ASP A 246 -15.15 0.47 -23.64
CA ASP A 246 -16.52 0.86 -23.97
C ASP A 246 -17.11 -0.12 -24.99
N ALA A 247 -17.90 -1.09 -24.49
CA ALA A 247 -18.60 -2.12 -25.26
C ALA A 247 -17.70 -2.93 -26.23
N ARG A 248 -16.40 -3.15 -25.85
CA ARG A 248 -15.42 -3.84 -26.69
C ARG A 248 -14.75 -5.00 -25.94
N PRO A 249 -15.50 -6.07 -25.61
CA PRO A 249 -14.98 -7.16 -24.78
C PRO A 249 -13.80 -7.90 -25.39
N ALA A 250 -13.82 -8.16 -26.70
CA ALA A 250 -12.77 -8.90 -27.38
C ALA A 250 -11.45 -8.12 -27.43
N GLU A 251 -11.54 -6.83 -27.78
CA GLU A 251 -10.37 -5.93 -27.83
C GLU A 251 -9.80 -5.70 -26.42
N GLY A 252 -10.68 -5.57 -25.41
CA GLY A 252 -10.27 -5.46 -24.01
C GLY A 252 -9.52 -6.70 -23.53
N ALA A 253 -10.01 -7.90 -23.86
CA ALA A 253 -9.36 -9.16 -23.50
C ALA A 253 -8.00 -9.33 -24.20
N ALA A 254 -7.91 -8.98 -25.49
CA ALA A 254 -6.65 -9.01 -26.24
C ALA A 254 -5.64 -8.02 -25.65
N LEU A 255 -6.04 -6.79 -25.36
CA LEU A 255 -5.17 -5.77 -24.77
C LEU A 255 -4.70 -6.16 -23.37
N ALA A 256 -5.59 -6.70 -22.52
CA ALA A 256 -5.21 -7.17 -21.18
C ALA A 256 -4.15 -8.28 -21.24
N ARG A 257 -4.32 -9.23 -22.18
CA ARG A 257 -3.35 -10.30 -22.43
C ARG A 257 -2.01 -9.73 -22.91
N ASP A 258 -2.01 -8.87 -23.91
CA ASP A 258 -0.76 -8.36 -24.52
C ASP A 258 0.05 -7.53 -23.52
N LEU A 259 -0.61 -6.68 -22.74
CA LEU A 259 0.03 -5.92 -21.67
C LEU A 259 0.51 -6.85 -20.54
N GLY A 260 -0.29 -7.87 -20.19
CA GLY A 260 0.10 -8.87 -19.20
C GLY A 260 1.36 -9.65 -19.61
N LEU A 261 1.45 -10.10 -20.86
CA LEU A 261 2.64 -10.77 -21.40
C LEU A 261 3.88 -9.85 -21.39
N ARG A 262 3.70 -8.57 -21.76
CA ARG A 262 4.78 -7.58 -21.64
C ARG A 262 5.24 -7.42 -20.20
N TRP A 263 4.32 -7.38 -19.24
CA TRP A 263 4.66 -7.26 -17.82
C TRP A 263 5.41 -8.49 -17.30
N ILE A 264 4.97 -9.69 -17.67
CA ILE A 264 5.71 -10.94 -17.40
C ILE A 264 7.14 -10.86 -17.92
N GLY A 265 7.35 -10.29 -19.10
CA GLY A 265 8.68 -10.06 -19.67
C GLY A 265 9.57 -9.08 -18.88
N LEU A 266 9.01 -8.34 -17.92
CA LEU A 266 9.76 -7.44 -17.03
C LEU A 266 10.15 -8.08 -15.69
N ARG A 267 9.69 -9.33 -15.42
CA ARG A 267 9.96 -10.02 -14.14
C ARG A 267 11.45 -10.00 -13.78
N GLY A 268 11.76 -9.94 -12.48
CA GLY A 268 13.13 -9.86 -11.97
C GLY A 268 13.83 -8.50 -12.16
N ARG A 269 13.17 -7.52 -12.80
CA ARG A 269 13.74 -6.18 -13.05
C ARG A 269 12.83 -5.04 -12.57
N THR A 270 11.86 -5.33 -11.74
CA THR A 270 10.76 -4.41 -11.37
C THR A 270 10.97 -3.71 -10.03
N HIS A 271 12.04 -4.03 -9.33
CA HIS A 271 12.45 -3.41 -8.07
C HIS A 271 13.96 -3.18 -8.06
N PRO A 272 14.47 -2.25 -7.24
CA PRO A 272 15.91 -2.03 -7.09
C PRO A 272 16.59 -3.21 -6.39
N PRO A 273 17.93 -3.32 -6.50
CA PRO A 273 18.70 -4.30 -5.75
C PRO A 273 18.48 -4.16 -4.25
N MET A 274 18.35 -5.29 -3.55
CA MET A 274 18.27 -5.35 -2.11
C MET A 274 19.68 -5.58 -1.54
N LEU A 275 20.06 -4.76 -0.54
CA LEU A 275 21.35 -4.81 0.10
C LEU A 275 21.20 -5.40 1.51
N THR A 276 22.24 -6.06 2.01
CA THR A 276 22.37 -6.29 3.44
C THR A 276 22.64 -4.98 4.18
N VAL A 277 22.39 -4.95 5.49
CA VAL A 277 22.66 -3.74 6.31
C VAL A 277 24.12 -3.32 6.21
N ALA A 278 25.07 -4.28 6.24
CA ALA A 278 26.49 -3.99 6.14
C ALA A 278 26.86 -3.36 4.79
N GLN A 279 26.36 -3.91 3.68
CA GLN A 279 26.55 -3.34 2.34
C GLN A 279 25.96 -1.92 2.23
N ALA A 280 24.78 -1.68 2.83
CA ALA A 280 24.16 -0.36 2.82
C ALA A 280 24.99 0.66 3.64
N VAL A 281 25.56 0.27 4.78
CA VAL A 281 26.45 1.11 5.59
C VAL A 281 27.73 1.43 4.83
N GLU A 282 28.37 0.44 4.22
CA GLU A 282 29.57 0.62 3.39
C GLU A 282 29.29 1.54 2.20
N ARG A 283 28.19 1.30 1.48
CA ARG A 283 27.77 2.15 0.38
C ARG A 283 27.52 3.58 0.84
N ALA A 284 26.81 3.78 1.93
CA ALA A 284 26.53 5.11 2.49
C ALA A 284 27.82 5.86 2.83
N ALA A 285 28.84 5.17 3.37
CA ALA A 285 30.12 5.79 3.66
C ALA A 285 30.86 6.26 2.40
N SER A 286 30.73 5.53 1.28
CA SER A 286 31.40 5.82 0.00
C SER A 286 30.72 6.89 -0.86
N VAL A 287 29.42 7.12 -0.68
CA VAL A 287 28.64 8.11 -1.46
C VAL A 287 29.10 9.54 -1.11
N PRO A 288 29.50 10.38 -2.08
CA PRO A 288 29.66 11.80 -1.85
C PRO A 288 28.31 12.47 -1.52
N GLY A 289 28.29 13.31 -0.48
CA GLY A 289 27.07 14.02 -0.10
C GLY A 289 26.25 13.32 0.98
N ARG A 290 25.12 13.94 1.33
CA ARG A 290 24.20 13.55 2.40
C ARG A 290 22.80 14.15 2.18
N PRO A 291 21.73 13.50 2.70
CA PRO A 291 21.75 12.19 3.35
C PRO A 291 21.79 11.05 2.31
N VAL A 292 22.32 9.89 2.70
CA VAL A 292 21.98 8.62 2.06
C VAL A 292 20.79 8.05 2.81
N VAL A 293 19.77 7.61 2.08
CA VAL A 293 18.53 7.09 2.68
C VAL A 293 18.45 5.59 2.40
N ALA A 294 18.38 4.77 3.45
CA ALA A 294 18.26 3.33 3.37
C ALA A 294 16.88 2.88 3.88
N ALA A 295 16.10 2.23 3.03
CA ALA A 295 14.78 1.72 3.39
C ALA A 295 14.90 0.30 3.96
N ASP A 296 14.47 0.09 5.21
CA ASP A 296 14.21 -1.23 5.80
C ASP A 296 12.87 -1.73 5.28
N VAL A 297 12.91 -2.52 4.19
CA VAL A 297 11.69 -2.99 3.52
C VAL A 297 11.11 -4.24 4.17
N ALA A 298 11.89 -4.97 4.96
CA ALA A 298 11.48 -6.23 5.57
C ALA A 298 10.51 -6.07 6.76
N ASP A 299 10.45 -4.87 7.36
CA ASP A 299 9.53 -4.57 8.46
C ASP A 299 8.78 -3.25 8.20
N ASN A 300 8.15 -3.16 7.04
CA ASN A 300 7.34 -1.99 6.65
C ASN A 300 5.92 -2.07 7.24
N PRO A 301 5.53 -1.16 8.17
CA PRO A 301 4.14 -1.10 8.64
C PRO A 301 3.10 -0.88 7.53
N GLY A 302 3.51 -0.26 6.42
CA GLY A 302 2.66 -0.12 5.22
C GLY A 302 2.39 -1.42 4.47
N GLY A 303 3.09 -2.51 4.77
CA GLY A 303 2.81 -3.86 4.31
C GLY A 303 2.24 -4.77 5.42
N GLY A 304 1.72 -4.18 6.49
CA GLY A 304 1.11 -4.91 7.60
C GLY A 304 2.09 -5.50 8.60
N PHE A 305 3.39 -5.22 8.46
CA PHE A 305 4.39 -5.64 9.45
C PHE A 305 4.32 -4.81 10.74
N PRO A 306 4.84 -5.35 11.85
CA PRO A 306 4.79 -4.66 13.13
C PRO A 306 5.47 -3.28 13.15
N GLY A 307 6.57 -3.11 12.44
CA GLY A 307 7.37 -1.89 12.51
C GLY A 307 8.21 -1.79 13.78
N ASP A 308 8.35 -2.87 14.54
CA ASP A 308 9.12 -2.94 15.77
C ASP A 308 10.37 -3.83 15.64
N SER A 309 10.68 -4.34 14.44
CA SER A 309 11.85 -5.20 14.22
C SER A 309 13.14 -4.49 14.56
N THR A 310 13.95 -5.22 15.31
CA THR A 310 15.27 -4.79 15.80
C THR A 310 16.41 -5.25 14.90
N VAL A 311 16.16 -6.06 13.87
CA VAL A 311 17.20 -6.72 13.06
C VAL A 311 18.17 -5.71 12.46
N VAL A 312 17.65 -4.68 11.78
CA VAL A 312 18.48 -3.62 11.18
C VAL A 312 19.13 -2.77 12.26
N LEU A 313 18.39 -2.35 13.30
CA LEU A 313 18.93 -1.55 14.40
C LEU A 313 20.06 -2.27 15.13
N ARG A 314 19.90 -3.57 15.41
CA ARG A 314 20.94 -4.41 16.04
C ARG A 314 22.24 -4.39 15.25
N THR A 315 22.15 -4.53 13.93
CA THR A 315 23.30 -4.53 13.04
C THR A 315 23.98 -3.15 13.03
N LEU A 316 23.22 -2.06 12.94
CA LEU A 316 23.78 -0.71 13.01
C LEU A 316 24.53 -0.45 14.33
N VAL A 317 23.94 -0.88 15.45
CA VAL A 317 24.58 -0.75 16.78
C VAL A 317 25.85 -1.61 16.87
N SER A 318 25.81 -2.86 16.37
CA SER A 318 26.97 -3.77 16.40
C SER A 318 28.13 -3.29 15.52
N LEU A 319 27.83 -2.62 14.40
CA LEU A 319 28.83 -1.99 13.54
C LEU A 319 29.33 -0.64 14.08
N GLY A 320 28.80 -0.16 15.20
CA GLY A 320 29.17 1.12 15.79
C GLY A 320 28.87 2.32 14.88
N VAL A 321 27.82 2.26 14.09
CA VAL A 321 27.44 3.32 13.14
C VAL A 321 27.12 4.61 13.89
N ARG A 322 27.68 5.71 13.41
CA ARG A 322 27.48 7.07 13.93
C ARG A 322 27.05 7.99 12.78
N ASP A 323 26.66 9.24 13.10
CA ASP A 323 26.14 10.19 12.12
C ASP A 323 24.99 9.56 11.28
N ALA A 324 24.10 8.86 12.00
CA ALA A 324 22.97 8.14 11.41
C ALA A 324 21.71 8.29 12.27
N ALA A 325 20.56 8.16 11.64
CA ALA A 325 19.28 8.14 12.33
C ALA A 325 18.38 7.02 11.78
N PHE A 326 17.73 6.29 12.70
CA PHE A 326 16.80 5.20 12.38
C PHE A 326 15.38 5.61 12.76
N ALA A 327 14.45 5.57 11.81
CA ALA A 327 13.03 5.92 12.00
C ALA A 327 12.12 4.91 11.29
N THR A 328 11.03 4.47 11.89
CA THR A 328 10.62 4.56 13.29
C THR A 328 10.55 3.16 13.87
N ILE A 329 10.86 2.99 15.14
CA ILE A 329 10.52 1.75 15.86
C ILE A 329 9.16 1.99 16.54
N TRP A 330 8.16 1.17 16.23
CA TRP A 330 6.89 1.16 16.96
C TRP A 330 7.09 0.54 18.33
N ASP A 331 7.12 1.36 19.36
CA ASP A 331 7.30 0.93 20.74
C ASP A 331 6.65 1.90 21.72
N PRO A 332 5.32 1.79 21.93
CA PRO A 332 4.59 2.68 22.84
C PRO A 332 5.13 2.68 24.27
N MET A 333 5.63 1.54 24.75
CA MET A 333 6.17 1.41 26.09
C MET A 333 7.49 2.18 26.25
N ALA A 334 8.43 2.00 25.31
CA ALA A 334 9.69 2.73 25.32
C ALA A 334 9.47 4.24 25.16
N VAL A 335 8.52 4.66 24.32
CA VAL A 335 8.08 6.06 24.21
C VAL A 335 7.59 6.58 25.54
N SER A 336 6.72 5.84 26.27
CA SER A 336 6.20 6.25 27.57
C SER A 336 7.30 6.48 28.58
N PHE A 337 8.29 5.58 28.67
CA PHE A 337 9.44 5.72 29.58
C PHE A 337 10.34 6.89 29.19
N ALA A 338 10.66 7.06 27.92
CA ALA A 338 11.47 8.18 27.46
C ALA A 338 10.81 9.55 27.73
N ARG A 339 9.48 9.65 27.51
CA ARG A 339 8.71 10.86 27.79
C ARG A 339 8.64 11.17 29.27
N ALA A 340 8.39 10.16 30.10
CA ALA A 340 8.35 10.34 31.57
C ALA A 340 9.69 10.81 32.15
N ALA A 341 10.81 10.31 31.61
CA ALA A 341 12.14 10.73 32.02
C ALA A 341 12.52 12.12 31.50
N GLY A 342 12.04 12.50 30.31
CA GLY A 342 12.29 13.79 29.68
C GLY A 342 13.67 13.94 29.00
N PRO A 343 13.82 14.98 28.17
CA PRO A 343 15.07 15.27 27.48
C PRO A 343 16.25 15.45 28.43
N GLY A 344 17.41 14.90 28.07
CA GLY A 344 18.63 14.89 28.88
C GLY A 344 18.80 13.65 29.79
N ALA A 345 17.71 12.90 30.06
CA ALA A 345 17.77 11.71 30.89
C ALA A 345 18.54 10.57 30.17
N ARG A 346 19.23 9.74 30.99
CA ARG A 346 19.86 8.50 30.53
C ARG A 346 19.13 7.31 31.11
N LEU A 347 18.76 6.38 30.26
CA LEU A 347 17.96 5.21 30.59
C LEU A 347 18.55 3.97 29.95
N ARG A 348 18.40 2.83 30.62
CA ARG A 348 18.50 1.54 29.95
C ARG A 348 17.13 1.17 29.41
N LEU A 349 16.94 1.34 28.09
CA LEU A 349 15.66 1.08 27.42
C LEU A 349 15.68 -0.26 26.71
N ARG A 350 14.59 -1.01 26.86
CA ARG A 350 14.28 -2.15 26.01
C ARG A 350 13.48 -1.68 24.81
N ILE A 351 14.08 -1.76 23.61
CA ILE A 351 13.55 -1.20 22.38
C ILE A 351 13.18 -2.30 21.40
N GLY A 352 11.95 -2.24 20.83
CA GLY A 352 11.44 -3.11 19.76
C GLY A 352 11.39 -4.59 20.11
N GLY A 353 11.19 -5.45 19.10
CA GLY A 353 11.23 -6.90 19.25
C GLY A 353 10.12 -7.50 20.13
N LYS A 354 8.94 -6.87 20.19
CA LYS A 354 7.87 -7.23 21.13
C LYS A 354 6.61 -7.80 20.47
N ALA A 355 6.39 -7.50 19.18
CA ALA A 355 5.14 -7.84 18.53
C ALA A 355 5.08 -9.30 18.05
N GLY A 356 6.22 -9.92 17.70
CA GLY A 356 6.23 -11.29 17.23
C GLY A 356 7.63 -11.83 16.95
N ILE A 357 7.71 -13.10 16.60
CA ILE A 357 8.97 -13.79 16.37
C ILE A 357 9.80 -13.17 15.23
N LEU A 358 9.13 -12.62 14.21
CA LEU A 358 9.79 -11.97 13.07
C LEU A 358 10.35 -10.59 13.41
N SER A 359 9.99 -10.02 14.56
CA SER A 359 10.50 -8.73 15.04
C SER A 359 11.95 -8.81 15.55
N GLY A 360 12.50 -10.01 15.71
CA GLY A 360 13.78 -10.27 16.36
C GLY A 360 13.72 -10.05 17.88
N ASP A 361 14.82 -10.31 18.58
CA ASP A 361 14.89 -10.11 20.03
C ASP A 361 14.89 -8.62 20.38
N PRO A 362 14.25 -8.20 21.48
CA PRO A 362 14.35 -6.83 22.00
C PRO A 362 15.82 -6.42 22.26
N LEU A 363 16.08 -5.12 22.13
CA LEU A 363 17.40 -4.54 22.42
C LEU A 363 17.38 -3.77 23.73
N ASP A 364 18.19 -4.19 24.70
CA ASP A 364 18.44 -3.45 25.94
C ASP A 364 19.65 -2.49 25.73
N LEU A 365 19.37 -1.20 25.53
CA LEU A 365 20.35 -0.20 25.14
C LEU A 365 20.46 0.91 26.19
N ASP A 366 21.69 1.38 26.44
CA ASP A 366 21.95 2.59 27.23
C ASP A 366 21.71 3.79 26.31
N ALA A 367 20.61 4.49 26.52
CA ALA A 367 20.12 5.54 25.67
C ALA A 367 20.01 6.88 26.39
N ALA A 368 20.32 7.97 25.71
CA ALA A 368 20.02 9.32 26.17
C ALA A 368 18.79 9.85 25.46
N VAL A 369 17.81 10.35 26.19
CA VAL A 369 16.61 11.00 25.62
C VAL A 369 17.02 12.35 25.06
N ALA A 370 16.94 12.50 23.73
CA ALA A 370 17.33 13.74 23.05
C ALA A 370 16.15 14.69 22.84
N ALA A 371 14.96 14.16 22.52
CA ALA A 371 13.75 14.94 22.33
C ALA A 371 12.49 14.08 22.54
N VAL A 372 11.37 14.72 22.86
CA VAL A 372 10.03 14.10 22.95
C VAL A 372 8.98 15.01 22.32
N THR A 373 7.89 14.43 21.81
CA THR A 373 6.74 15.18 21.30
C THR A 373 5.44 14.48 21.71
N ASP A 374 4.35 15.24 21.81
CA ASP A 374 3.00 14.69 22.07
C ASP A 374 2.35 14.12 20.81
N ASP A 375 2.76 14.62 19.64
CA ASP A 375 2.32 14.10 18.37
C ASP A 375 3.41 14.27 17.30
N LEU A 376 3.97 13.17 16.84
CA LEU A 376 4.86 13.15 15.70
C LEU A 376 4.02 13.08 14.42
N TYR A 377 4.19 14.06 13.56
CA TYR A 377 3.36 14.22 12.36
C TYR A 377 4.21 14.24 11.10
N GLN A 378 3.71 13.63 10.02
CA GLN A 378 4.36 13.66 8.71
C GLN A 378 3.36 14.01 7.61
N ARG A 379 3.85 14.64 6.52
CA ARG A 379 3.09 14.93 5.31
C ARG A 379 3.62 14.15 4.12
N TYR A 380 2.70 13.69 3.28
CA TYR A 380 3.00 12.89 2.09
C TYR A 380 1.93 13.14 1.04
N ALA A 381 2.31 13.47 -0.20
CA ALA A 381 1.38 13.70 -1.32
C ALA A 381 0.20 14.65 -0.96
N GLY A 382 0.49 15.72 -0.19
CA GLY A 382 -0.52 16.71 0.23
C GLY A 382 -1.42 16.28 1.39
N VAL A 383 -1.28 15.04 1.90
CA VAL A 383 -2.05 14.52 3.04
C VAL A 383 -1.15 14.29 4.25
N GLY A 384 -1.75 14.28 5.44
CA GLY A 384 -1.02 14.14 6.69
C GLY A 384 -1.34 12.86 7.45
N SER A 385 -0.41 12.43 8.32
CA SER A 385 -0.62 11.33 9.25
C SER A 385 0.14 11.53 10.55
N SER A 386 -0.50 11.17 11.66
CA SER A 386 0.06 11.21 13.01
C SER A 386 0.67 9.85 13.37
N LEU A 387 1.89 9.88 13.89
CA LEU A 387 2.56 8.74 14.51
C LEU A 387 2.39 8.74 16.04
N GLY A 388 1.59 9.66 16.57
CA GLY A 388 1.31 9.83 17.99
C GLY A 388 2.48 10.33 18.82
N PRO A 389 2.39 10.23 20.14
CA PRO A 389 3.52 10.51 21.04
C PRO A 389 4.78 9.78 20.60
N ALA A 390 5.92 10.48 20.61
CA ALA A 390 7.19 9.94 20.12
C ALA A 390 8.38 10.47 20.93
N ALA A 391 9.52 9.78 20.77
CA ALA A 391 10.77 10.16 21.39
C ALA A 391 11.95 9.91 20.43
N ARG A 392 12.94 10.80 20.44
CA ARG A 392 14.27 10.56 19.89
C ARG A 392 15.21 10.22 21.02
N VAL A 393 15.86 9.08 20.89
CA VAL A 393 16.90 8.64 21.83
C VAL A 393 18.20 8.42 21.08
N THR A 394 19.35 8.72 21.72
CA THR A 394 20.68 8.56 21.12
C THR A 394 21.41 7.40 21.80
N VAL A 395 21.93 6.49 21.00
CA VAL A 395 22.69 5.30 21.42
C VAL A 395 24.02 5.28 20.69
N GLY A 396 25.11 5.53 21.39
CA GLY A 396 26.48 5.48 20.82
C GLY A 396 26.73 6.42 19.64
N GLY A 397 25.89 7.44 19.41
CA GLY A 397 25.97 8.38 18.28
C GLY A 397 25.06 8.04 17.12
N LEU A 398 24.21 7.02 17.28
CA LEU A 398 23.06 6.71 16.41
C LEU A 398 21.79 7.26 17.06
N ASP A 399 21.03 8.08 16.34
CA ASP A 399 19.71 8.53 16.75
C ASP A 399 18.65 7.49 16.39
N VAL A 400 17.75 7.16 17.34
CA VAL A 400 16.63 6.23 17.13
C VAL A 400 15.33 6.95 17.44
N ILE A 401 14.42 6.97 16.50
CA ILE A 401 13.08 7.54 16.67
C ILE A 401 12.10 6.42 17.03
N LEU A 402 11.47 6.57 18.19
CA LEU A 402 10.44 5.69 18.73
C LEU A 402 9.09 6.35 18.55
N ALA A 403 8.09 5.60 18.05
CA ALA A 403 6.72 6.08 17.84
C ALA A 403 5.71 5.22 18.61
N SER A 404 4.64 5.83 19.10
CA SER A 404 3.58 5.11 19.80
C SER A 404 2.47 4.60 18.90
N ARG A 405 2.28 5.19 17.71
CA ARG A 405 1.38 4.66 16.68
C ARG A 405 2.18 4.00 15.57
N ARG A 406 1.72 2.85 15.15
CA ARG A 406 2.30 2.07 14.08
C ARG A 406 2.01 2.73 12.73
N HIS A 407 3.05 3.20 12.05
CA HIS A 407 2.96 3.82 10.74
C HIS A 407 4.26 3.70 9.97
N GLN A 408 4.20 3.54 8.64
CA GLN A 408 5.40 3.61 7.81
C GLN A 408 5.95 5.03 7.74
N VAL A 409 7.25 5.17 7.59
CA VAL A 409 7.89 6.46 7.33
C VAL A 409 7.69 6.85 5.88
N ARG A 410 7.10 8.04 5.65
CA ARG A 410 6.81 8.57 4.31
C ARG A 410 7.56 9.86 4.00
N SER A 411 7.98 10.60 5.03
CA SER A 411 8.51 11.96 4.87
C SER A 411 9.64 12.25 5.88
N PRO A 412 10.60 13.13 5.53
CA PRO A 412 11.63 13.64 6.45
C PRO A 412 11.07 14.36 7.68
N ASP A 413 9.78 14.67 7.72
CA ASP A 413 9.14 15.34 8.86
C ASP A 413 9.26 14.53 10.14
N VAL A 414 9.35 13.18 10.05
CA VAL A 414 9.56 12.32 11.24
C VAL A 414 10.88 12.62 11.97
N PHE A 415 11.90 13.09 11.25
CA PHE A 415 13.16 13.53 11.84
C PHE A 415 13.07 14.96 12.36
N ARG A 416 12.52 15.88 11.54
CA ARG A 416 12.39 17.31 11.89
C ARG A 416 11.51 17.53 13.10
N GLY A 417 10.40 16.76 13.21
CA GLY A 417 9.46 16.85 14.34
C GLY A 417 10.07 16.52 15.70
N LEU A 418 11.25 15.91 15.73
CA LEU A 418 12.04 15.63 16.94
C LEU A 418 13.41 16.35 16.94
N GLY A 419 13.51 17.46 16.18
CA GLY A 419 14.66 18.35 16.19
C GLY A 419 15.94 17.76 15.57
N LEU A 420 15.81 16.80 14.65
CA LEU A 420 16.93 16.28 13.87
C LEU A 420 16.86 16.85 12.44
N ASP A 421 17.99 17.42 11.99
CA ASP A 421 18.10 17.86 10.60
C ASP A 421 18.48 16.68 9.69
N PRO A 422 17.57 16.23 8.81
CA PRO A 422 17.87 15.14 7.90
C PRO A 422 18.99 15.48 6.90
N LEU A 423 19.20 16.78 6.57
CA LEU A 423 20.24 17.19 5.64
C LEU A 423 21.64 17.19 6.26
N ALA A 424 21.72 17.28 7.58
CA ALA A 424 23.00 17.22 8.32
C ALA A 424 23.45 15.79 8.62
N THR A 425 22.56 14.81 8.53
CA THR A 425 22.81 13.40 8.87
C THR A 425 23.32 12.61 7.68
N LYS A 426 24.34 11.77 7.86
CA LYS A 426 24.93 10.99 6.75
C LYS A 426 24.03 9.85 6.28
N LEU A 427 23.49 9.06 7.21
CA LEU A 427 22.66 7.91 6.91
C LEU A 427 21.31 8.02 7.61
N LEU A 428 20.24 8.03 6.84
CA LEU A 428 18.87 7.93 7.35
C LEU A 428 18.33 6.55 7.03
N VAL A 429 17.95 5.78 8.04
CA VAL A 429 17.28 4.49 7.85
C VAL A 429 15.80 4.65 8.15
N VAL A 430 14.93 4.19 7.23
CA VAL A 430 13.48 4.37 7.33
C VAL A 430 12.74 3.05 7.12
N LYS A 431 11.75 2.74 7.97
CA LYS A 431 10.86 1.59 7.79
C LYS A 431 9.78 1.94 6.77
N SER A 432 10.04 1.54 5.53
CA SER A 432 9.16 1.77 4.38
C SER A 432 9.61 0.92 3.21
N THR A 433 8.72 0.62 2.25
CA THR A 433 9.11 -0.07 1.01
C THR A 433 9.39 0.94 -0.11
N ASN A 434 8.42 1.78 -0.47
CA ASN A 434 8.59 2.72 -1.58
C ASN A 434 7.92 4.09 -1.35
N HIS A 435 6.92 4.20 -0.48
CA HIS A 435 6.19 5.46 -0.27
C HIS A 435 7.09 6.62 0.17
N PHE A 436 8.15 6.34 0.97
CA PHE A 436 9.10 7.35 1.40
C PHE A 436 9.78 8.07 0.24
N ARG A 437 9.93 7.40 -0.91
CA ARG A 437 10.67 7.92 -2.07
C ARG A 437 10.12 9.26 -2.56
N ALA A 438 8.81 9.44 -2.58
CA ALA A 438 8.17 10.67 -3.05
C ALA A 438 8.66 11.94 -2.34
N GLU A 439 9.03 11.84 -1.05
CA GLU A 439 9.52 12.98 -0.29
C GLU A 439 11.04 12.95 -0.07
N PHE A 440 11.63 11.77 0.14
CA PHE A 440 13.06 11.66 0.39
C PHE A 440 13.91 11.80 -0.87
N GLU A 441 13.40 11.47 -2.07
CA GLU A 441 14.14 11.66 -3.34
C GLU A 441 14.51 13.13 -3.59
N LYS A 442 13.74 14.07 -3.01
CA LYS A 442 14.00 15.51 -3.08
C LYS A 442 15.24 15.96 -2.33
N ILE A 443 15.72 15.13 -1.38
CA ILE A 443 16.82 15.50 -0.48
C ILE A 443 17.97 14.47 -0.44
N ALA A 444 17.71 13.24 -0.90
CA ALA A 444 18.68 12.15 -0.79
C ALA A 444 19.80 12.29 -1.83
N ALA A 445 21.06 12.12 -1.39
CA ALA A 445 22.19 11.94 -2.29
C ALA A 445 22.13 10.57 -2.99
N GLU A 446 21.61 9.54 -2.28
CA GLU A 446 21.35 8.21 -2.83
C GLU A 446 20.26 7.51 -1.99
N ILE A 447 19.45 6.67 -2.66
CA ILE A 447 18.42 5.83 -2.01
C ILE A 447 18.83 4.37 -2.14
N LEU A 448 18.90 3.68 -1.00
CA LEU A 448 19.23 2.26 -0.87
C LEU A 448 18.05 1.48 -0.32
N TYR A 449 18.00 0.19 -0.61
CA TYR A 449 16.96 -0.71 -0.09
C TYR A 449 17.62 -1.86 0.65
N VAL A 450 17.16 -2.12 1.87
CA VAL A 450 17.73 -3.10 2.79
C VAL A 450 16.70 -4.18 3.08
N ALA A 451 17.02 -5.40 2.71
CA ALA A 451 16.24 -6.60 3.01
C ALA A 451 17.12 -7.85 2.93
N PRO A 452 16.69 -8.99 3.48
CA PRO A 452 17.22 -10.29 3.09
C PRO A 452 17.05 -10.47 1.57
N PRO A 453 17.99 -11.13 0.89
CA PRO A 453 17.94 -11.31 -0.57
C PRO A 453 16.67 -12.00 -1.10
N ASP A 454 16.06 -12.85 -0.27
CA ASP A 454 14.93 -13.73 -0.59
C ASP A 454 13.63 -13.35 0.14
N VAL A 455 13.46 -12.07 0.50
CA VAL A 455 12.34 -11.58 1.32
C VAL A 455 10.96 -12.02 0.84
N PHE A 456 10.75 -12.17 -0.48
CA PHE A 456 9.48 -12.63 -1.03
C PHE A 456 9.40 -14.15 -1.18
N SER A 457 10.50 -14.85 -1.44
CA SER A 457 10.53 -16.31 -1.57
C SER A 457 10.48 -17.03 -0.22
N SER A 458 10.81 -16.34 0.87
CA SER A 458 10.73 -16.88 2.24
C SER A 458 9.32 -16.86 2.84
N VAL A 459 8.34 -16.20 2.19
CA VAL A 459 6.95 -16.16 2.67
C VAL A 459 6.28 -17.53 2.51
N PRO A 460 5.72 -18.14 3.59
CA PRO A 460 5.22 -19.52 3.56
C PRO A 460 3.80 -19.60 2.99
N PHE A 461 3.61 -19.29 1.71
CA PHE A 461 2.30 -19.36 1.05
C PHE A 461 1.75 -20.81 1.03
N THR A 462 0.51 -20.96 1.47
CA THR A 462 -0.21 -22.25 1.53
C THR A 462 -1.54 -22.24 0.78
N ARG A 463 -2.16 -21.07 0.59
CA ARG A 463 -3.52 -20.91 0.04
C ARG A 463 -3.56 -20.21 -1.32
N ILE A 464 -2.51 -19.48 -1.70
CA ILE A 464 -2.44 -18.78 -2.99
C ILE A 464 -2.58 -19.77 -4.16
N ALA A 465 -3.38 -19.42 -5.17
CA ALA A 465 -3.54 -20.25 -6.36
C ALA A 465 -2.24 -20.34 -7.16
N ARG A 466 -1.82 -21.55 -7.50
CA ARG A 466 -0.60 -21.85 -8.25
C ARG A 466 -0.93 -22.18 -9.72
N PRO A 467 0.02 -22.05 -10.66
CA PRO A 467 1.42 -21.61 -10.46
C PRO A 467 1.56 -20.09 -10.36
N LYS A 468 2.56 -19.63 -9.58
CA LYS A 468 2.94 -18.20 -9.43
C LYS A 468 4.46 -18.05 -9.40
N TRP A 469 5.01 -17.22 -10.26
CA TRP A 469 6.42 -16.80 -10.19
C TRP A 469 6.60 -15.76 -9.06
N PRO A 470 7.68 -15.76 -8.26
CA PRO A 470 8.85 -16.67 -8.30
C PRO A 470 8.67 -17.96 -7.49
N LEU A 471 7.48 -18.21 -6.90
CA LEU A 471 7.23 -19.38 -6.05
C LEU A 471 7.30 -20.70 -6.83
N ASP A 472 6.96 -20.66 -8.13
CA ASP A 472 6.99 -21.79 -9.05
C ASP A 472 7.89 -21.42 -10.23
N PRO A 473 9.11 -22.00 -10.35
CA PRO A 473 10.04 -21.68 -11.44
C PRO A 473 9.45 -21.88 -12.83
N ASP A 474 8.60 -22.90 -13.00
CA ASP A 474 7.98 -23.27 -14.28
C ASP A 474 6.61 -22.62 -14.51
N ALA A 475 6.30 -21.52 -13.78
CA ALA A 475 5.00 -20.83 -13.85
C ALA A 475 4.59 -20.42 -15.28
N PHE A 476 5.54 -20.31 -16.21
CA PHE A 476 5.35 -19.84 -17.58
C PHE A 476 5.68 -20.87 -18.65
N ALA A 477 5.95 -22.12 -18.31
CA ALA A 477 6.39 -23.14 -19.27
C ALA A 477 5.45 -23.32 -20.48
N ASP A 478 4.14 -23.18 -20.28
CA ASP A 478 3.13 -23.22 -21.34
C ASP A 478 3.20 -21.99 -22.27
N LEU A 479 3.47 -20.81 -21.73
CA LEU A 479 3.60 -19.57 -22.51
C LEU A 479 4.91 -19.54 -23.30
N GLU A 480 5.97 -20.07 -22.74
CA GLU A 480 7.28 -20.21 -23.39
C GLU A 480 7.19 -21.26 -24.51
N ALA A 481 6.56 -22.41 -24.25
CA ALA A 481 6.32 -23.45 -25.27
C ALA A 481 5.44 -22.95 -26.43
N ALA A 482 4.50 -22.04 -26.15
CA ALA A 482 3.66 -21.39 -27.17
C ALA A 482 4.36 -20.23 -27.90
N GLY A 483 5.62 -19.93 -27.59
CA GLY A 483 6.38 -18.82 -28.18
C GLY A 483 5.86 -17.42 -27.80
N LEU A 484 5.08 -17.32 -26.75
CA LEU A 484 4.48 -16.06 -26.27
C LEU A 484 5.42 -15.30 -25.32
N LEU A 485 6.39 -16.00 -24.75
CA LEU A 485 7.47 -15.43 -23.94
C LEU A 485 8.81 -15.96 -24.48
N PRO A 486 9.91 -15.18 -24.37
CA PRO A 486 11.25 -15.72 -24.65
C PRO A 486 11.55 -16.86 -23.68
N ALA A 487 12.15 -17.95 -24.20
CA ALA A 487 12.56 -19.08 -23.40
C ALA A 487 13.52 -18.62 -22.29
N GLY A 488 13.30 -19.14 -21.09
CA GLY A 488 13.95 -18.91 -19.82
C GLY A 488 15.02 -17.81 -19.76
N ASN A 489 14.75 -16.73 -19.06
CA ASN A 489 15.76 -15.71 -18.82
C ASN A 489 16.78 -16.25 -17.80
N GLU A 490 17.91 -16.79 -18.27
CA GLU A 490 19.03 -17.29 -17.44
C GLU A 490 19.53 -16.25 -16.41
N ARG A 491 19.26 -14.96 -16.64
CA ARG A 491 19.64 -13.87 -15.72
C ARG A 491 18.81 -13.78 -14.44
N ALA A 492 17.65 -14.43 -14.36
CA ALA A 492 16.83 -14.45 -13.14
C ALA A 492 17.32 -15.47 -12.10
N ARG A 493 18.28 -16.35 -12.46
CA ARG A 493 18.88 -17.33 -11.55
C ARG A 493 20.14 -16.79 -10.85
N ASP A 494 20.86 -15.88 -11.48
CA ASP A 494 22.13 -15.37 -10.94
C ASP A 494 21.95 -14.24 -9.89
N ASP A 495 20.78 -13.58 -9.86
CA ASP A 495 20.47 -12.55 -8.85
C ASP A 495 19.84 -13.12 -7.56
N LEU A 496 19.64 -14.44 -7.47
CA LEU A 496 19.09 -15.14 -6.31
C LEU A 496 20.12 -16.04 -5.60
N SER A 497 21.39 -16.05 -6.07
CA SER A 497 22.49 -16.82 -5.44
C SER A 497 23.39 -15.97 -4.54
#